data_b0737fe56297c8dd37df1a6e6746d7d2
#
_entry.id   b0737fe56297c8dd37df1a6e6746d7d2
#
_cell.length_a   1.000
_cell.length_b   1.000
_cell.length_c   1.000
_cell.angle_alpha   90.00
_cell.angle_beta   90.00
_cell.angle_gamma   90.00
#
_symmetry.space_group_name_H-M   'P 1'
#
loop_
_entity.id
_entity.type
_entity.pdbx_description
1 polymer ?
#
loop_
_entity_poly.entity_id
_entity_poly.type
_entity_poly.pdbx_seq_one_letter_code
_entity_poly.pdbx_strand_id
1 'polypeptide(L)'
;MDLFHPAKGTLWKHELHQSGVELNKKDYFNPAMEAEFGVIINRDINPELASFDYILESVQSIYPLIEIHNLVFNGDAPNGAELLANNSIHSGVILGPENKVPNSNEITDLKLVYNNELVDKWIDKKWPFDMLGEIDWLVKDKAKTNNIFNSK
;
A
#
# COMPACT_ATOMS: atom_id res chain seq x y z
N MET A 1 -15.40 5.12 16.71
CA MET A 1 -14.50 4.06 17.23
C MET A 1 -13.17 4.29 16.52
N ASP A 2 -12.18 4.71 17.26
CA ASP A 2 -10.86 4.92 16.68
C ASP A 2 -10.27 3.54 16.32
N LEU A 3 -9.66 3.43 15.14
CA LEU A 3 -8.92 2.23 14.76
C LEU A 3 -7.59 2.23 15.53
N PHE A 4 -7.49 1.41 16.57
CA PHE A 4 -6.26 1.23 17.35
C PHE A 4 -5.29 0.24 16.70
N HIS A 5 -5.66 -0.33 15.54
CA HIS A 5 -4.90 -1.34 14.82
C HIS A 5 -4.83 -0.99 13.34
N PRO A 6 -3.79 -1.42 12.63
CA PRO A 6 -3.74 -1.29 11.19
C PRO A 6 -4.98 -1.90 10.52
N ALA A 7 -5.41 -1.30 9.41
CA ALA A 7 -6.46 -1.83 8.57
C ALA A 7 -5.86 -2.55 7.37
N LYS A 8 -6.58 -3.53 6.83
CA LYS A 8 -6.22 -4.18 5.57
C LYS A 8 -7.37 -4.07 4.59
N GLY A 9 -7.05 -3.88 3.34
CA GLY A 9 -7.98 -3.91 2.22
C GLY A 9 -7.62 -4.99 1.21
N THR A 10 -8.40 -5.06 0.15
CA THR A 10 -8.14 -5.92 -0.99
C THR A 10 -8.01 -5.07 -2.24
N LEU A 11 -6.90 -5.23 -2.96
CA LEU A 11 -6.72 -4.66 -4.28
C LEU A 11 -7.19 -5.66 -5.33
N TRP A 12 -8.19 -5.28 -6.13
CA TRP A 12 -8.70 -6.11 -7.20
C TRP A 12 -7.95 -5.87 -8.50
N LYS A 13 -7.84 -6.88 -9.34
CA LYS A 13 -7.07 -6.80 -10.59
C LYS A 13 -7.47 -5.61 -11.49
N HIS A 14 -8.75 -5.24 -11.51
CA HIS A 14 -9.25 -4.12 -12.33
C HIS A 14 -8.96 -2.75 -11.73
N GLU A 15 -8.52 -2.69 -10.47
CA GLU A 15 -8.09 -1.48 -9.75
C GLU A 15 -6.59 -1.24 -9.89
N LEU A 16 -5.87 -2.17 -10.52
CA LEU A 16 -4.44 -2.07 -10.74
C LEU A 16 -4.15 -1.40 -12.09
N HIS A 17 -3.73 -0.16 -12.05
CA HIS A 17 -3.37 0.64 -13.21
C HIS A 17 -1.87 0.77 -13.38
N GLN A 18 -1.44 1.06 -14.60
CA GLN A 18 -0.04 1.34 -14.92
C GLN A 18 0.19 2.85 -15.04
N SER A 19 1.42 3.30 -14.81
CA SER A 19 1.83 4.68 -15.03
C SER A 19 1.44 5.15 -16.43
N GLY A 20 0.93 6.38 -16.53
CA GLY A 20 0.40 6.95 -17.76
C GLY A 20 -1.08 6.68 -18.02
N VAL A 21 -1.79 5.98 -17.13
CA VAL A 21 -3.24 5.80 -17.24
C VAL A 21 -3.96 7.15 -17.18
N GLU A 22 -4.99 7.29 -17.99
CA GLU A 22 -5.93 8.39 -17.92
C GLU A 22 -7.21 7.91 -17.22
N LEU A 23 -7.53 8.52 -16.09
CA LEU A 23 -8.72 8.22 -15.32
C LEU A 23 -9.75 9.33 -15.47
N ASN A 24 -11.01 8.95 -15.67
CA ASN A 24 -12.08 9.93 -15.81
C ASN A 24 -12.58 10.35 -14.42
N LYS A 25 -12.43 11.63 -14.08
CA LYS A 25 -12.91 12.18 -12.81
C LYS A 25 -14.38 11.88 -12.52
N LYS A 26 -15.21 11.72 -13.54
CA LYS A 26 -16.64 11.42 -13.39
C LYS A 26 -16.93 10.04 -12.81
N ASP A 27 -15.93 9.13 -12.85
CA ASP A 27 -16.06 7.79 -12.28
C ASP A 27 -15.85 7.79 -10.76
N TYR A 28 -15.45 8.93 -10.20
CA TYR A 28 -15.18 9.13 -8.78
C TYR A 28 -16.09 10.20 -8.19
N PHE A 29 -16.61 9.96 -6.99
CA PHE A 29 -17.46 10.92 -6.30
C PHE A 29 -16.63 12.05 -5.68
N ASN A 30 -15.67 11.70 -4.84
CA ASN A 30 -14.76 12.64 -4.19
C ASN A 30 -13.35 12.02 -4.11
N PRO A 31 -12.55 12.11 -5.20
CA PRO A 31 -11.26 11.46 -5.27
C PRO A 31 -10.20 12.18 -4.44
N ALA A 32 -9.35 11.41 -3.78
CA ALA A 32 -8.10 11.83 -3.18
C ALA A 32 -6.97 10.89 -3.62
N MET A 33 -5.73 11.26 -3.35
CA MET A 33 -4.55 10.47 -3.73
C MET A 33 -3.54 10.47 -2.60
N GLU A 34 -2.92 9.30 -2.39
CA GLU A 34 -1.82 9.13 -1.47
C GLU A 34 -0.61 8.53 -2.20
N ALA A 35 0.59 8.98 -1.82
CA ALA A 35 1.82 8.41 -2.34
C ALA A 35 2.31 7.30 -1.42
N GLU A 36 2.57 6.13 -1.98
CA GLU A 36 2.90 4.93 -1.25
C GLU A 36 4.03 4.13 -1.92
N PHE A 37 4.47 3.08 -1.24
CA PHE A 37 5.29 2.03 -1.81
C PHE A 37 4.52 0.72 -1.89
N GLY A 38 4.56 0.08 -3.07
CA GLY A 38 4.13 -1.29 -3.26
C GLY A 38 5.30 -2.25 -3.27
N VAL A 39 5.08 -3.48 -2.85
CA VAL A 39 6.06 -4.57 -2.92
C VAL A 39 5.48 -5.79 -3.61
N ILE A 40 6.31 -6.48 -4.36
CA ILE A 40 6.01 -7.82 -4.86
C ILE A 40 6.70 -8.84 -3.96
N ILE A 41 5.93 -9.80 -3.49
CA ILE A 41 6.42 -10.92 -2.70
C ILE A 41 6.65 -12.12 -3.64
N ASN A 42 7.83 -12.71 -3.60
CA ASN A 42 8.28 -13.76 -4.53
C ASN A 42 7.99 -15.20 -4.05
N ARG A 43 7.54 -15.36 -2.81
CA ARG A 43 7.23 -16.67 -2.21
C ARG A 43 6.15 -16.52 -1.14
N ASP A 44 5.50 -17.63 -0.82
CA ASP A 44 4.58 -17.68 0.30
C ASP A 44 5.34 -17.43 1.62
N ILE A 45 4.80 -16.57 2.47
CA ILE A 45 5.39 -16.27 3.77
C ILE A 45 4.72 -17.15 4.83
N ASN A 46 5.52 -18.03 5.44
CA ASN A 46 5.05 -18.81 6.58
C ASN A 46 5.03 -17.90 7.83
N PRO A 47 3.85 -17.67 8.45
CA PRO A 47 3.73 -16.78 9.61
C PRO A 47 4.53 -17.26 10.84
N GLU A 48 4.81 -18.56 10.96
CA GLU A 48 5.60 -19.13 12.07
C GLU A 48 7.10 -18.82 11.93
N LEU A 49 7.55 -18.58 10.70
CA LEU A 49 8.95 -18.27 10.37
C LEU A 49 9.18 -16.78 10.11
N ALA A 50 8.13 -15.97 10.13
CA ALA A 50 8.16 -14.56 9.77
C ALA A 50 9.03 -13.75 10.75
N SER A 51 10.32 -13.66 10.45
CA SER A 51 11.25 -12.66 10.99
C SER A 51 11.41 -11.54 9.95
N PHE A 52 11.95 -10.40 10.37
CA PHE A 52 12.20 -9.30 9.43
C PHE A 52 13.16 -9.69 8.30
N ASP A 53 14.19 -10.46 8.59
CA ASP A 53 15.12 -10.97 7.56
C ASP A 53 14.39 -11.89 6.58
N TYR A 54 13.58 -12.82 7.07
CA TYR A 54 12.79 -13.72 6.22
C TYR A 54 11.79 -12.98 5.34
N ILE A 55 11.13 -11.95 5.88
CA ILE A 55 10.21 -11.09 5.11
C ILE A 55 10.99 -10.31 4.06
N LEU A 56 12.12 -9.70 4.42
CA LEU A 56 12.94 -8.91 3.51
C LEU A 56 13.45 -9.75 2.33
N GLU A 57 13.89 -10.97 2.58
CA GLU A 57 14.30 -11.94 1.53
C GLU A 57 13.13 -12.37 0.63
N SER A 58 11.89 -12.18 1.08
CA SER A 58 10.69 -12.51 0.31
C SER A 58 10.24 -11.37 -0.60
N VAL A 59 10.79 -10.17 -0.46
CA VAL A 59 10.50 -9.04 -1.34
C VAL A 59 11.29 -9.18 -2.63
N GLN A 60 10.58 -9.26 -3.76
CA GLN A 60 11.17 -9.36 -5.09
C GLN A 60 11.55 -7.99 -5.66
N SER A 61 10.63 -7.05 -5.56
CA SER A 61 10.75 -5.71 -6.13
C SER A 61 9.86 -4.72 -5.39
N ILE A 62 10.16 -3.43 -5.57
CA ILE A 62 9.39 -2.32 -5.00
C ILE A 62 8.91 -1.38 -6.10
N TYR A 63 7.80 -0.71 -5.85
CA TYR A 63 7.18 0.26 -6.75
C TYR A 63 6.81 1.51 -5.97
N PRO A 64 7.18 2.71 -6.42
CA PRO A 64 6.44 3.90 -6.02
C PRO A 64 5.04 3.79 -6.63
N LEU A 65 4.02 4.08 -5.87
CA LEU A 65 2.65 4.04 -6.38
C LEU A 65 1.83 5.22 -5.86
N ILE A 66 0.73 5.48 -6.54
CA ILE A 66 -0.31 6.38 -6.08
C ILE A 66 -1.54 5.53 -5.75
N GLU A 67 -1.98 5.56 -4.50
CA GLU A 67 -3.29 5.05 -4.14
C GLU A 67 -4.37 6.09 -4.49
N ILE A 68 -5.47 5.61 -5.06
CA ILE A 68 -6.64 6.42 -5.37
C ILE A 68 -7.70 6.10 -4.34
N HIS A 69 -8.12 7.11 -3.62
CA HIS A 69 -9.26 7.06 -2.73
C HIS A 69 -10.50 7.62 -3.41
N ASN A 70 -11.66 7.11 -3.03
CA ASN A 70 -12.95 7.66 -3.44
C ASN A 70 -13.87 7.77 -2.23
N LEU A 71 -13.96 8.96 -1.65
CA LEU A 71 -14.79 9.22 -0.48
C LEU A 71 -16.27 9.29 -0.89
N VAL A 72 -16.97 8.16 -0.77
CA VAL A 72 -18.37 7.97 -1.20
C VAL A 72 -19.40 8.25 -0.09
N PHE A 73 -18.95 8.67 1.09
CA PHE A 73 -19.83 8.98 2.20
C PHE A 73 -20.41 10.38 2.08
N ASN A 74 -21.71 10.51 2.42
CA ASN A 74 -22.39 11.79 2.51
C ASN A 74 -22.51 12.20 4.00
N GLY A 75 -22.15 13.44 4.32
CA GLY A 75 -22.25 13.99 5.66
C GLY A 75 -20.93 13.97 6.42
N ASP A 76 -20.96 13.54 7.68
CA ASP A 76 -19.78 13.51 8.55
C ASP A 76 -18.72 12.52 8.08
N ALA A 77 -17.49 12.69 8.53
CA ALA A 77 -16.41 11.77 8.27
C ALA A 77 -16.77 10.35 8.73
N PRO A 78 -16.49 9.30 7.92
CA PRO A 78 -16.84 7.93 8.27
C PRO A 78 -16.09 7.48 9.54
N ASN A 79 -16.75 6.67 10.35
CA ASN A 79 -16.09 6.01 11.47
C ASN A 79 -15.27 4.81 11.00
N GLY A 80 -14.45 4.22 11.89
CA GLY A 80 -13.56 3.13 11.52
C GLY A 80 -14.26 1.89 10.97
N ALA A 81 -15.48 1.57 11.41
CA ALA A 81 -16.23 0.42 10.88
C ALA A 81 -16.74 0.70 9.45
N GLU A 82 -17.19 1.92 9.18
CA GLU A 82 -17.62 2.36 7.85
C GLU A 82 -16.44 2.37 6.88
N LEU A 83 -15.27 2.83 7.31
CA LEU A 83 -14.04 2.76 6.50
C LEU A 83 -13.68 1.32 6.15
N LEU A 84 -13.65 0.42 7.12
CA LEU A 84 -13.36 -1.00 6.88
C LEU A 84 -14.39 -1.66 5.94
N ALA A 85 -15.68 -1.35 6.11
CA ALA A 85 -16.74 -1.87 5.25
C ALA A 85 -16.62 -1.38 3.79
N ASN A 86 -16.02 -0.21 3.58
CA ASN A 86 -15.76 0.38 2.27
C ASN A 86 -14.33 0.16 1.79
N ASN A 87 -13.65 -0.90 2.23
CA ASN A 87 -12.27 -1.20 1.86
C ASN A 87 -11.31 0.02 2.07
N SER A 88 -11.51 0.76 3.16
CA SER A 88 -10.76 1.99 3.51
C SER A 88 -10.83 3.10 2.46
N ILE A 89 -12.00 3.24 1.80
CA ILE A 89 -12.23 4.16 0.66
C ILE A 89 -11.32 3.93 -0.56
N HIS A 90 -10.59 2.82 -0.56
CA HIS A 90 -9.72 2.42 -1.65
C HIS A 90 -10.50 2.31 -2.98
N SER A 91 -9.92 2.80 -4.05
CA SER A 91 -10.52 2.79 -5.38
C SER A 91 -9.55 2.46 -6.51
N GLY A 92 -8.34 2.10 -6.16
CA GLY A 92 -7.32 1.65 -7.10
C GLY A 92 -5.93 2.17 -6.80
N VAL A 93 -4.94 1.61 -7.50
CA VAL A 93 -3.54 2.06 -7.44
C VAL A 93 -2.98 2.26 -8.84
N ILE A 94 -2.10 3.23 -8.97
CA ILE A 94 -1.31 3.47 -10.18
C ILE A 94 0.13 3.12 -9.87
N LEU A 95 0.63 2.05 -10.47
CA LEU A 95 2.02 1.61 -10.29
C LEU A 95 2.98 2.49 -11.08
N GLY A 96 3.99 2.99 -10.41
CA GLY A 96 5.17 3.55 -11.03
C GLY A 96 6.10 2.46 -11.60
N PRO A 97 7.33 2.81 -11.97
CA PRO A 97 8.30 1.85 -12.49
C PRO A 97 8.74 0.85 -11.41
N GLU A 98 8.95 -0.38 -11.85
CA GLU A 98 9.58 -1.40 -11.00
C GLU A 98 11.00 -1.02 -10.62
N ASN A 99 11.33 -1.18 -9.35
CA ASN A 99 12.68 -0.96 -8.84
C ASN A 99 13.18 -2.22 -8.15
N LYS A 100 14.51 -2.39 -8.19
CA LYS A 100 15.17 -3.41 -7.39
C LYS A 100 15.02 -3.09 -5.90
N VAL A 101 15.00 -4.14 -5.10
CA VAL A 101 15.07 -3.98 -3.63
C VAL A 101 16.37 -3.29 -3.28
N PRO A 102 16.34 -2.16 -2.55
CA PRO A 102 17.54 -1.48 -2.11
C PRO A 102 18.39 -2.33 -1.16
N ASN A 103 19.68 -2.03 -1.07
CA ASN A 103 20.51 -2.65 -0.05
C ASN A 103 20.07 -2.18 1.35
N SER A 104 20.30 -3.03 2.35
CA SER A 104 20.00 -2.68 3.74
C SER A 104 20.67 -1.35 4.13
N ASN A 105 19.89 -0.46 4.75
CA ASN A 105 20.27 0.91 5.11
C ASN A 105 20.56 1.86 3.95
N GLU A 106 20.26 1.49 2.71
CA GLU A 106 20.29 2.44 1.60
C GLU A 106 19.26 3.56 1.84
N ILE A 107 19.69 4.80 1.59
CA ILE A 107 18.82 5.97 1.77
C ILE A 107 17.99 6.15 0.52
N THR A 108 16.70 6.32 0.72
CA THR A 108 15.70 6.49 -0.34
C THR A 108 14.89 7.75 -0.12
N ASP A 109 14.64 8.47 -1.21
CA ASP A 109 13.73 9.61 -1.23
C ASP A 109 12.48 9.26 -2.05
N LEU A 110 11.31 9.65 -1.54
CA LEU A 110 10.07 9.66 -2.29
C LEU A 110 9.57 11.10 -2.37
N LYS A 111 9.14 11.54 -3.55
CA LYS A 111 8.59 12.86 -3.79
C LYS A 111 7.26 12.75 -4.50
N LEU A 112 6.26 13.47 -3.98
CA LEU A 112 4.97 13.65 -4.63
C LEU A 112 4.95 15.00 -5.36
N VAL A 113 4.78 14.94 -6.67
CA VAL A 113 4.71 16.12 -7.53
C VAL A 113 3.33 16.16 -8.21
N TYR A 114 2.63 17.27 -8.11
CA TYR A 114 1.36 17.51 -8.77
C TYR A 114 1.43 18.78 -9.62
N ASN A 115 1.09 18.71 -10.91
CA ASN A 115 1.20 19.83 -11.87
C ASN A 115 2.56 20.53 -11.86
N ASN A 116 3.65 19.76 -11.79
CA ASN A 116 5.04 20.23 -11.67
C ASN A 116 5.38 20.95 -10.35
N GLU A 117 4.49 20.95 -9.38
CA GLU A 117 4.75 21.49 -8.04
C GLU A 117 5.01 20.35 -7.05
N LEU A 118 6.05 20.51 -6.23
CA LEU A 118 6.32 19.57 -5.14
C LEU A 118 5.24 19.74 -4.06
N VAL A 119 4.44 18.68 -3.85
CA VAL A 119 3.36 18.65 -2.88
C VAL A 119 3.84 18.12 -1.54
N ASP A 120 4.61 17.02 -1.58
CA ASP A 120 5.14 16.38 -0.38
C ASP A 120 6.43 15.63 -0.68
N LYS A 121 7.21 15.30 0.37
CA LYS A 121 8.45 14.56 0.26
C LYS A 121 8.78 13.79 1.54
N TRP A 122 9.29 12.59 1.35
CA TRP A 122 9.92 11.76 2.38
C TRP A 122 11.39 11.62 1.98
N ILE A 123 12.29 12.18 2.77
CA ILE A 123 13.73 12.20 2.50
C ILE A 123 14.48 11.46 3.58
N ASP A 124 15.68 10.99 3.23
CA ASP A 124 16.61 10.31 4.14
C ASP A 124 16.00 9.06 4.82
N LYS A 125 15.04 8.39 4.17
CA LYS A 125 14.46 7.14 4.67
C LYS A 125 15.41 5.99 4.42
N LYS A 126 15.80 5.31 5.49
CA LYS A 126 16.63 4.12 5.39
C LYS A 126 15.77 2.92 5.05
N TRP A 127 16.14 2.21 3.99
CA TRP A 127 15.50 0.95 3.64
C TRP A 127 15.79 -0.12 4.71
N PRO A 128 14.83 -0.95 5.12
CA PRO A 128 13.42 -1.06 4.63
C PRO A 128 12.37 -0.23 5.40
N PHE A 129 12.78 0.77 6.17
CA PHE A 129 11.93 1.59 7.06
C PHE A 129 10.82 0.77 7.76
N ASP A 130 9.58 1.28 7.84
CA ASP A 130 8.49 0.65 8.61
C ASP A 130 7.79 -0.50 7.86
N MET A 131 8.07 -0.70 6.58
CA MET A 131 7.36 -1.64 5.71
C MET A 131 7.43 -3.09 6.20
N LEU A 132 8.54 -3.52 6.78
CA LEU A 132 8.65 -4.91 7.28
C LEU A 132 7.69 -5.18 8.44
N GLY A 133 7.45 -4.18 9.29
CA GLY A 133 6.47 -4.28 10.38
C GLY A 133 5.05 -4.42 9.86
N GLU A 134 4.70 -3.71 8.81
CA GLU A 134 3.38 -3.78 8.17
C GLU A 134 3.13 -5.13 7.50
N ILE A 135 4.14 -5.66 6.77
CA ILE A 135 4.06 -6.99 6.17
C ILE A 135 3.97 -8.07 7.26
N ASP A 136 4.77 -7.98 8.32
CA ASP A 136 4.72 -8.92 9.45
C ASP A 136 3.33 -8.94 10.11
N TRP A 137 2.77 -7.74 10.36
CA TRP A 137 1.41 -7.62 10.88
C TRP A 137 0.39 -8.28 9.95
N LEU A 138 0.45 -7.99 8.64
CA LEU A 138 -0.48 -8.52 7.65
C LEU A 138 -0.41 -10.06 7.55
N VAL A 139 0.79 -10.62 7.57
CA VAL A 139 1.03 -12.08 7.55
C VAL A 139 0.41 -12.73 8.78
N LYS A 140 0.67 -12.20 9.97
CA LYS A 140 0.13 -12.70 11.24
C LYS A 140 -1.39 -12.56 11.34
N ASP A 141 -1.94 -11.46 10.83
CA ASP A 141 -3.38 -11.25 10.83
C ASP A 141 -4.10 -12.21 9.87
N LYS A 142 -3.55 -12.44 8.67
CA LYS A 142 -4.08 -13.44 7.74
C LYS A 142 -4.01 -14.86 8.31
N ALA A 143 -2.97 -15.21 9.03
CA ALA A 143 -2.83 -16.52 9.68
C ALA A 143 -3.93 -16.78 10.71
N LYS A 144 -4.36 -15.76 11.48
CA LYS A 144 -5.47 -15.86 12.44
C LYS A 144 -6.80 -16.25 11.79
N THR A 145 -6.99 -15.91 10.52
CA THR A 145 -8.20 -16.21 9.75
C THR A 145 -8.09 -17.47 8.90
N ASN A 146 -7.06 -18.30 9.09
CA ASN A 146 -6.73 -19.47 8.28
C ASN A 146 -6.51 -19.20 6.77
N ASN A 147 -6.23 -17.96 6.42
CA ASN A 147 -5.87 -17.57 5.07
C ASN A 147 -4.36 -17.55 4.94
N ILE A 148 -3.81 -18.47 4.16
CA ILE A 148 -2.39 -18.48 3.82
C ILE A 148 -2.11 -17.25 2.93
N PHE A 149 -1.02 -16.55 3.21
CA PHE A 149 -0.54 -15.47 2.36
C PHE A 149 0.21 -16.08 1.18
N ASN A 150 -0.47 -16.16 0.02
CA ASN A 150 0.10 -16.72 -1.19
C ASN A 150 0.61 -15.62 -2.13
N SER A 151 1.78 -15.82 -2.69
CA SER A 151 2.32 -15.06 -3.82
C SER A 151 1.59 -15.48 -5.11
N LYS A 152 0.61 -14.72 -5.58
CA LYS A 152 0.01 -14.95 -6.90
C LYS A 152 -0.07 -13.66 -7.68
#